data_60ff01205883102fd54c5bd8ec9c1c87
#
_entry.id   60ff01205883102fd54c5bd8ec9c1c87
#
_cell.length_a   1.000
_cell.length_b   1.000
_cell.length_c   1.000
_cell.angle_alpha   90.00
_cell.angle_beta   90.00
_cell.angle_gamma   90.00
#
_symmetry.space_group_name_H-M   'P 1'
#
loop_
_entity.id
_entity.type
_entity.pdbx_description
1 polymer ?
#
loop_
_entity_poly.entity_id
_entity_poly.type
_entity_poly.pdbx_seq_one_letter_code
_entity_poly.pdbx_strand_id
1 'polypeptide(L)'
;MEHRRVGELRAAAGFMILMAGLGVSDSLRGIFAPVFQQHFTLNASGLSVIIMVSYLGNLVFLSLGGQMMDRFDRKKTTMAVLLLWMAALVVYVVSDHFLLLLVSVFFAMGASTLLNTTVNLLTPLIFTAAPGMLVNVFFFVQGVGTSASQNLVGRMADSYGVFRGVNLFLLGLGILAALFLAGVKIPGSGERPEAASSAQSPKKAVSFAAVTRQPGFWLLVVIFGFYFVAEHGIMNWLVAYGTGALGLEASRAALYLSGFYGGMTVGRLVFSPAVSALGAVKSICGFGGIGAVLFILGSVLGGSGLWLLSLSGLFLSIVYPTMVFMIGSVFPQHMLSTAAGAVISLGTLADIGFNLVF
;
A
#
# COMPACT_ATOMS: atom_id res chain seq x y z
N MET A 1 14.66 -32.59 3.33
CA MET A 1 14.21 -31.57 4.27
C MET A 1 15.09 -30.32 4.23
N GLU A 2 16.38 -30.45 4.19
CA GLU A 2 17.32 -29.30 4.22
C GLU A 2 17.21 -28.36 3.01
N HIS A 3 17.14 -28.89 1.79
CA HIS A 3 16.96 -28.09 0.57
C HIS A 3 15.66 -27.26 0.57
N ARG A 4 14.60 -27.75 1.18
CA ARG A 4 13.33 -27.04 1.30
C ARG A 4 13.44 -25.88 2.29
N ARG A 5 14.07 -26.08 3.46
CA ARG A 5 14.32 -25.03 4.45
C ARG A 5 15.17 -23.90 3.88
N VAL A 6 16.22 -24.22 3.11
CA VAL A 6 17.05 -23.21 2.44
C VAL A 6 16.22 -22.41 1.43
N GLY A 7 15.32 -23.06 0.69
CA GLY A 7 14.40 -22.38 -0.24
C GLY A 7 13.43 -21.44 0.48
N GLU A 8 12.81 -21.88 1.58
CA GLU A 8 11.91 -21.06 2.40
C GLU A 8 12.65 -19.86 3.02
N LEU A 9 13.85 -20.04 3.56
CA LEU A 9 14.67 -18.94 4.10
C LEU A 9 15.05 -17.90 3.03
N ARG A 10 15.42 -18.35 1.82
CA ARG A 10 15.68 -17.45 0.68
C ARG A 10 14.44 -16.67 0.28
N ALA A 11 13.29 -17.34 0.21
CA ALA A 11 12.02 -16.69 -0.09
C ALA A 11 11.66 -15.65 0.98
N ALA A 12 11.80 -15.98 2.26
CA ALA A 12 11.53 -15.06 3.37
C ALA A 12 12.43 -13.82 3.29
N ALA A 13 13.74 -14.01 3.10
CA ALA A 13 14.70 -12.90 2.96
C ALA A 13 14.35 -12.04 1.72
N GLY A 14 14.08 -12.66 0.57
CA GLY A 14 13.69 -11.95 -0.65
C GLY A 14 12.40 -11.14 -0.47
N PHE A 15 11.38 -11.71 0.16
CA PHE A 15 10.13 -11.00 0.43
C PHE A 15 10.29 -9.89 1.48
N MET A 16 11.08 -10.09 2.54
CA MET A 16 11.34 -9.03 3.51
C MET A 16 12.06 -7.83 2.87
N ILE A 17 13.11 -8.08 2.09
CA ILE A 17 13.85 -7.03 1.38
C ILE A 17 12.93 -6.30 0.39
N LEU A 18 12.14 -7.04 -0.39
CA LEU A 18 11.18 -6.50 -1.33
C LEU A 18 10.16 -5.62 -0.61
N MET A 19 9.50 -6.13 0.44
CA MET A 19 8.45 -5.40 1.16
C MET A 19 9.00 -4.14 1.84
N ALA A 20 10.20 -4.19 2.42
CA ALA A 20 10.86 -2.99 2.92
C ALA A 20 11.07 -1.95 1.82
N GLY A 21 11.60 -2.37 0.67
CA GLY A 21 11.80 -1.50 -0.49
C GLY A 21 10.51 -0.90 -1.05
N LEU A 22 9.44 -1.70 -1.16
CA LEU A 22 8.12 -1.23 -1.59
C LEU A 22 7.54 -0.20 -0.61
N GLY A 23 7.67 -0.43 0.71
CA GLY A 23 7.23 0.52 1.72
C GLY A 23 7.93 1.87 1.62
N VAL A 24 9.24 1.88 1.39
CA VAL A 24 9.99 3.12 1.11
C VAL A 24 9.50 3.76 -0.18
N SER A 25 9.45 3.01 -1.29
CA SER A 25 9.08 3.50 -2.62
C SER A 25 7.69 4.17 -2.63
N ASP A 26 6.70 3.55 -2.00
CA ASP A 26 5.32 4.03 -1.97
C ASP A 26 5.18 5.37 -1.20
N SER A 27 6.07 5.63 -0.25
CA SER A 27 6.05 6.87 0.55
C SER A 27 6.76 8.05 -0.12
N LEU A 28 7.64 7.83 -1.12
CA LEU A 28 8.47 8.89 -1.70
C LEU A 28 7.67 10.02 -2.32
N ARG A 29 6.51 9.74 -2.94
CA ARG A 29 5.68 10.77 -3.57
C ARG A 29 5.21 11.85 -2.58
N GLY A 30 4.87 11.45 -1.34
CA GLY A 30 4.49 12.41 -0.29
C GLY A 30 5.69 13.13 0.31
N ILE A 31 6.77 12.39 0.57
CA ILE A 31 8.02 12.94 1.13
C ILE A 31 8.62 14.01 0.20
N PHE A 32 8.68 13.71 -1.11
CA PHE A 32 9.29 14.59 -2.11
C PHE A 32 8.29 15.54 -2.81
N ALA A 33 7.05 15.62 -2.34
CA ALA A 33 6.05 16.51 -2.93
C ALA A 33 6.56 17.97 -3.07
N PRO A 34 7.16 18.61 -2.04
CA PRO A 34 7.72 19.96 -2.17
C PRO A 34 8.88 20.04 -3.15
N VAL A 35 9.72 19.00 -3.21
CA VAL A 35 10.85 18.93 -4.15
C VAL A 35 10.37 18.81 -5.59
N PHE A 36 9.31 18.03 -5.85
CA PHE A 36 8.71 17.96 -7.18
C PHE A 36 8.10 19.28 -7.60
N GLN A 37 7.41 19.99 -6.68
CA GLN A 37 6.86 21.30 -6.95
C GLN A 37 7.96 22.29 -7.36
N GLN A 38 9.06 22.33 -6.64
CA GLN A 38 10.17 23.21 -6.92
C GLN A 38 10.92 22.81 -8.21
N HIS A 39 11.28 21.53 -8.37
CA HIS A 39 12.10 21.04 -9.47
C HIS A 39 11.40 21.16 -10.83
N PHE A 40 10.11 20.84 -10.89
CA PHE A 40 9.30 20.90 -12.11
C PHE A 40 8.43 22.15 -12.20
N THR A 41 8.58 23.11 -11.30
CA THR A 41 7.77 24.36 -11.24
C THR A 41 6.26 24.09 -11.23
N LEU A 42 5.84 23.07 -10.42
CA LEU A 42 4.45 22.64 -10.37
C LEU A 42 3.63 23.48 -9.39
N ASN A 43 2.38 23.71 -9.77
CA ASN A 43 1.35 24.16 -8.84
C ASN A 43 0.68 22.95 -8.13
N ALA A 44 -0.31 23.19 -7.28
CA ALA A 44 -1.04 22.13 -6.60
C ALA A 44 -1.69 21.13 -7.58
N SER A 45 -2.24 21.62 -8.70
CA SER A 45 -2.81 20.74 -9.74
C SER A 45 -1.78 19.80 -10.37
N GLY A 46 -0.54 20.28 -10.60
CA GLY A 46 0.55 19.43 -11.09
C GLY A 46 0.92 18.31 -10.12
N LEU A 47 0.90 18.61 -8.80
CA LEU A 47 1.12 17.60 -7.77
C LEU A 47 -0.04 16.58 -7.73
N SER A 48 -1.28 17.04 -7.85
CA SER A 48 -2.47 16.17 -7.94
C SER A 48 -2.38 15.19 -9.11
N VAL A 49 -1.82 15.61 -10.26
CA VAL A 49 -1.59 14.72 -11.40
C VAL A 49 -0.64 13.57 -11.05
N ILE A 50 0.44 13.83 -10.29
CA ILE A 50 1.36 12.77 -9.83
C ILE A 50 0.60 11.75 -8.98
N ILE A 51 -0.22 12.24 -8.05
CA ILE A 51 -1.02 11.41 -7.14
C ILE A 51 -2.04 10.59 -7.94
N MET A 52 -2.79 11.23 -8.83
CA MET A 52 -3.77 10.55 -9.68
C MET A 52 -3.15 9.45 -10.53
N VAL A 53 -2.04 9.73 -11.20
CA VAL A 53 -1.33 8.75 -12.04
C VAL A 53 -0.84 7.57 -11.21
N SER A 54 -0.40 7.80 -9.97
CA SER A 54 -0.01 6.72 -9.06
C SER A 54 -1.17 5.77 -8.75
N TYR A 55 -2.36 6.32 -8.45
CA TYR A 55 -3.54 5.50 -8.18
C TYR A 55 -4.10 4.82 -9.43
N LEU A 56 -3.99 5.47 -10.58
CA LEU A 56 -4.35 4.84 -11.84
C LEU A 56 -3.45 3.63 -12.14
N GLY A 57 -2.15 3.74 -11.89
CA GLY A 57 -1.22 2.62 -11.94
C GLY A 57 -1.65 1.48 -11.03
N ASN A 58 -1.91 1.77 -9.75
CA ASN A 58 -2.38 0.78 -8.78
C ASN A 58 -3.66 0.08 -9.26
N LEU A 59 -4.66 0.83 -9.73
CA LEU A 59 -5.94 0.31 -10.17
C LEU A 59 -5.79 -0.62 -11.38
N VAL A 60 -5.03 -0.19 -12.39
CA VAL A 60 -4.80 -0.97 -13.63
C VAL A 60 -4.07 -2.26 -13.31
N PHE A 61 -2.99 -2.20 -12.54
CA PHE A 61 -2.19 -3.38 -12.22
C PHE A 61 -2.91 -4.33 -11.26
N LEU A 62 -3.72 -3.83 -10.33
CA LEU A 62 -4.54 -4.67 -9.46
C LEU A 62 -5.62 -5.41 -10.27
N SER A 63 -6.25 -4.72 -11.21
CA SER A 63 -7.29 -5.30 -12.08
C SER A 63 -6.74 -6.38 -13.02
N LEU A 64 -5.54 -6.18 -13.55
CA LEU A 64 -4.89 -7.12 -14.47
C LEU A 64 -4.11 -8.22 -13.73
N GLY A 65 -3.61 -7.93 -12.54
CA GLY A 65 -2.66 -8.75 -11.82
C GLY A 65 -3.18 -10.13 -11.45
N GLY A 66 -4.43 -10.23 -10.99
CA GLY A 66 -5.07 -11.50 -10.69
C GLY A 66 -5.12 -12.43 -11.91
N GLN A 67 -5.50 -11.88 -13.07
CA GLN A 67 -5.56 -12.64 -14.32
C GLN A 67 -4.16 -13.04 -14.82
N MET A 68 -3.17 -12.18 -14.66
CA MET A 68 -1.79 -12.48 -15.04
C MET A 68 -1.22 -13.63 -14.19
N MET A 69 -1.43 -13.60 -12.87
CA MET A 69 -0.96 -14.65 -11.95
C MET A 69 -1.66 -16.00 -12.14
N ASP A 70 -2.89 -15.99 -12.66
CA ASP A 70 -3.63 -17.22 -12.96
C ASP A 70 -3.27 -17.83 -14.32
N ARG A 71 -2.95 -16.99 -15.33
CA ARG A 71 -2.70 -17.43 -16.72
C ARG A 71 -1.24 -17.76 -17.00
N PHE A 72 -0.30 -17.08 -16.35
CA PHE A 72 1.13 -17.23 -16.61
C PHE A 72 1.84 -17.94 -15.46
N ASP A 73 3.06 -18.37 -15.71
CA ASP A 73 3.94 -18.93 -14.68
C ASP A 73 4.19 -17.88 -13.59
N ARG A 74 3.82 -18.22 -12.37
CA ARG A 74 3.85 -17.31 -11.21
C ARG A 74 5.23 -16.74 -10.96
N LYS A 75 6.29 -17.58 -11.09
CA LYS A 75 7.67 -17.13 -10.88
C LYS A 75 8.09 -16.14 -11.95
N LYS A 76 7.84 -16.45 -13.22
CA LYS A 76 8.16 -15.57 -14.35
C LYS A 76 7.41 -14.26 -14.25
N THR A 77 6.12 -14.30 -13.90
CA THR A 77 5.28 -13.10 -13.70
C THR A 77 5.82 -12.24 -12.55
N THR A 78 6.14 -12.84 -11.40
CA THR A 78 6.73 -12.12 -10.26
C THR A 78 8.04 -11.43 -10.66
N MET A 79 8.93 -12.16 -11.34
CA MET A 79 10.22 -11.60 -11.78
C MET A 79 10.04 -10.50 -12.84
N ALA A 80 9.10 -10.66 -13.78
CA ALA A 80 8.80 -9.64 -14.78
C ALA A 80 8.26 -8.35 -14.16
N VAL A 81 7.37 -8.45 -13.15
CA VAL A 81 6.84 -7.29 -12.44
C VAL A 81 7.92 -6.63 -11.57
N LEU A 82 8.79 -7.41 -10.94
CA LEU A 82 9.94 -6.87 -10.20
C LEU A 82 10.91 -6.13 -11.11
N LEU A 83 11.20 -6.68 -12.30
CA LEU A 83 12.00 -6.00 -13.32
C LEU A 83 11.34 -4.72 -13.82
N LEU A 84 10.02 -4.72 -14.00
CA LEU A 84 9.28 -3.52 -14.39
C LEU A 84 9.35 -2.43 -13.30
N TRP A 85 9.22 -2.80 -12.03
CA TRP A 85 9.41 -1.88 -10.91
C TRP A 85 10.82 -1.29 -10.90
N MET A 86 11.86 -2.12 -11.06
CA MET A 86 13.25 -1.65 -11.14
C MET A 86 13.48 -0.75 -12.35
N ALA A 87 12.90 -1.07 -13.51
CA ALA A 87 12.99 -0.22 -14.71
C ALA A 87 12.39 1.18 -14.46
N ALA A 88 11.25 1.25 -13.77
CA ALA A 88 10.66 2.53 -13.38
C ALA A 88 11.59 3.32 -12.42
N LEU A 89 12.25 2.64 -11.45
CA LEU A 89 13.24 3.29 -10.59
C LEU A 89 14.44 3.83 -11.38
N VAL A 90 14.91 3.10 -12.41
CA VAL A 90 15.99 3.59 -13.30
C VAL A 90 15.56 4.88 -14.00
N VAL A 91 14.32 4.95 -14.49
CA VAL A 91 13.82 6.19 -15.12
C VAL A 91 13.76 7.34 -14.12
N TYR A 92 13.40 7.11 -12.85
CA TYR A 92 13.48 8.14 -11.79
C TYR A 92 14.90 8.68 -11.60
N VAL A 93 15.90 7.81 -11.74
CA VAL A 93 17.32 8.21 -11.57
C VAL A 93 17.84 9.02 -12.75
N VAL A 94 17.49 8.64 -13.97
CA VAL A 94 18.11 9.22 -15.19
C VAL A 94 17.35 10.38 -15.80
N SER A 95 16.05 10.56 -15.46
CA SER A 95 15.19 11.55 -16.12
C SER A 95 15.01 12.82 -15.30
N ASP A 96 14.97 13.96 -16.01
CA ASP A 96 14.57 15.29 -15.52
C ASP A 96 13.27 15.77 -16.17
N HIS A 97 12.58 14.94 -16.94
CA HIS A 97 11.36 15.31 -17.63
C HIS A 97 10.12 14.91 -16.83
N PHE A 98 9.22 15.87 -16.58
CA PHE A 98 7.99 15.63 -15.83
C PHE A 98 7.12 14.51 -16.40
N LEU A 99 6.98 14.44 -17.74
CA LEU A 99 6.21 13.36 -18.37
C LEU A 99 6.82 11.98 -18.10
N LEU A 100 8.15 11.85 -18.12
CA LEU A 100 8.82 10.58 -17.80
C LEU A 100 8.69 10.24 -16.31
N LEU A 101 8.67 11.24 -15.42
CA LEU A 101 8.32 11.03 -14.02
C LEU A 101 6.92 10.43 -13.91
N LEU A 102 5.90 10.98 -14.59
CA LEU A 102 4.53 10.47 -14.55
C LEU A 102 4.43 9.03 -15.07
N VAL A 103 5.06 8.72 -16.19
CA VAL A 103 5.11 7.35 -16.72
C VAL A 103 5.75 6.40 -15.72
N SER A 104 6.85 6.82 -15.10
CA SER A 104 7.53 6.01 -14.08
C SER A 104 6.70 5.83 -12.84
N VAL A 105 5.99 6.87 -12.37
CA VAL A 105 5.04 6.78 -11.25
C VAL A 105 3.97 5.75 -11.53
N PHE A 106 3.37 5.77 -12.73
CA PHE A 106 2.35 4.80 -13.13
C PHE A 106 2.86 3.35 -13.02
N PHE A 107 4.02 3.07 -13.60
CA PHE A 107 4.59 1.73 -13.59
C PHE A 107 5.15 1.32 -12.21
N ALA A 108 5.82 2.22 -11.50
CA ALA A 108 6.39 1.93 -10.19
C ALA A 108 5.29 1.58 -9.18
N MET A 109 4.23 2.40 -9.11
CA MET A 109 3.12 2.20 -8.19
C MET A 109 2.27 1.00 -8.56
N GLY A 110 1.98 0.82 -9.84
CA GLY A 110 1.26 -0.35 -10.33
C GLY A 110 2.02 -1.65 -10.05
N ALA A 111 3.31 -1.69 -10.36
CA ALA A 111 4.16 -2.85 -10.09
C ALA A 111 4.28 -3.11 -8.58
N SER A 112 4.41 -2.06 -7.73
CA SER A 112 4.43 -2.19 -6.28
C SER A 112 3.16 -2.88 -5.77
N THR A 113 1.98 -2.42 -6.18
CA THR A 113 0.69 -3.01 -5.80
C THR A 113 0.58 -4.48 -6.23
N LEU A 114 1.03 -4.80 -7.43
CA LEU A 114 1.01 -6.18 -7.92
C LEU A 114 2.01 -7.06 -7.18
N LEU A 115 3.20 -6.56 -6.84
CA LEU A 115 4.19 -7.28 -6.03
C LEU A 115 3.68 -7.53 -4.61
N ASN A 116 3.02 -6.56 -3.99
CA ASN A 116 2.33 -6.74 -2.69
C ASN A 116 1.29 -7.87 -2.76
N THR A 117 0.44 -7.86 -3.79
CA THR A 117 -0.54 -8.92 -4.03
C THR A 117 0.13 -10.28 -4.25
N THR A 118 1.22 -10.29 -5.00
CA THR A 118 2.00 -11.49 -5.28
C THR A 118 2.60 -12.11 -4.02
N VAL A 119 3.17 -11.31 -3.11
CA VAL A 119 3.68 -11.79 -1.81
C VAL A 119 2.56 -12.48 -1.02
N ASN A 120 1.35 -11.88 -0.98
CA ASN A 120 0.19 -12.49 -0.34
C ASN A 120 -0.18 -13.85 -0.95
N LEU A 121 -0.21 -13.94 -2.27
CA LEU A 121 -0.60 -15.16 -2.98
C LEU A 121 0.46 -16.27 -2.90
N LEU A 122 1.74 -15.91 -2.93
CA LEU A 122 2.83 -16.88 -2.95
C LEU A 122 3.21 -17.39 -1.55
N THR A 123 3.00 -16.59 -0.51
CA THR A 123 3.36 -16.98 0.86
C THR A 123 2.75 -18.33 1.27
N PRO A 124 1.44 -18.60 1.13
CA PRO A 124 0.86 -19.88 1.52
C PRO A 124 1.28 -21.05 0.58
N LEU A 125 1.82 -20.76 -0.59
CA LEU A 125 2.31 -21.78 -1.53
C LEU A 125 3.76 -22.19 -1.24
N ILE A 126 4.56 -21.27 -0.70
CA ILE A 126 5.98 -21.50 -0.41
C ILE A 126 6.17 -21.99 1.03
N PHE A 127 5.47 -21.37 1.97
CA PHE A 127 5.63 -21.65 3.40
C PHE A 127 4.49 -22.52 3.91
N THR A 128 4.86 -23.64 4.54
CA THR A 128 3.89 -24.56 5.13
C THR A 128 3.59 -24.28 6.58
N ALA A 129 4.53 -23.66 7.30
CA ALA A 129 4.37 -23.30 8.70
C ALA A 129 3.83 -21.86 8.82
N ALA A 130 2.64 -21.69 9.41
CA ALA A 130 2.02 -20.41 9.75
C ALA A 130 2.05 -19.35 8.62
N PRO A 131 1.58 -19.65 7.39
CA PRO A 131 1.68 -18.71 6.26
C PRO A 131 0.97 -17.37 6.53
N GLY A 132 -0.16 -17.39 7.23
CA GLY A 132 -0.87 -16.16 7.61
C GLY A 132 -0.05 -15.25 8.54
N MET A 133 0.72 -15.82 9.47
CA MET A 133 1.64 -15.06 10.31
C MET A 133 2.75 -14.42 9.46
N LEU A 134 3.33 -15.17 8.52
CA LEU A 134 4.39 -14.66 7.65
C LEU A 134 3.91 -13.52 6.76
N VAL A 135 2.69 -13.59 6.21
CA VAL A 135 2.08 -12.46 5.48
C VAL A 135 2.05 -11.22 6.37
N ASN A 136 1.58 -11.34 7.61
CA ASN A 136 1.54 -10.21 8.54
C ASN A 136 2.94 -9.67 8.85
N VAL A 137 3.95 -10.54 8.99
CA VAL A 137 5.36 -10.12 9.19
C VAL A 137 5.87 -9.34 7.98
N PHE A 138 5.59 -9.79 6.75
CA PHE A 138 5.99 -9.09 5.54
C PHE A 138 5.35 -7.71 5.43
N PHE A 139 4.05 -7.59 5.72
CA PHE A 139 3.36 -6.29 5.75
C PHE A 139 3.82 -5.40 6.91
N PHE A 140 4.19 -5.98 8.05
CA PHE A 140 4.83 -5.23 9.13
C PHE A 140 6.18 -4.64 8.66
N VAL A 141 7.01 -5.44 7.99
CA VAL A 141 8.29 -4.96 7.42
C VAL A 141 8.06 -3.85 6.40
N GLN A 142 7.02 -3.95 5.54
CA GLN A 142 6.62 -2.86 4.65
C GLN A 142 6.24 -1.59 5.43
N GLY A 143 5.42 -1.72 6.47
CA GLY A 143 5.02 -0.61 7.34
C GLY A 143 6.19 0.06 8.04
N VAL A 144 7.17 -0.73 8.50
CA VAL A 144 8.44 -0.21 9.04
C VAL A 144 9.20 0.55 7.96
N GLY A 145 9.31 0.02 6.74
CA GLY A 145 9.93 0.69 5.59
C GLY A 145 9.26 2.03 5.31
N THR A 146 7.92 2.07 5.26
CA THR A 146 7.14 3.29 5.06
C THR A 146 7.38 4.33 6.14
N SER A 147 7.24 3.95 7.42
CA SER A 147 7.41 4.89 8.54
C SER A 147 8.85 5.37 8.71
N ALA A 148 9.81 4.45 8.60
CA ALA A 148 11.24 4.78 8.73
C ALA A 148 11.70 5.70 7.60
N SER A 149 11.26 5.49 6.35
CA SER A 149 11.63 6.36 5.23
C SER A 149 11.11 7.77 5.41
N GLN A 150 9.90 7.94 5.91
CA GLN A 150 9.33 9.27 6.17
C GLN A 150 10.17 10.06 7.19
N ASN A 151 10.74 9.39 8.17
CA ASN A 151 11.64 10.02 9.13
C ASN A 151 13.06 10.21 8.57
N LEU A 152 13.68 9.15 8.07
CA LEU A 152 15.09 9.16 7.64
C LEU A 152 15.26 9.90 6.31
N VAL A 153 14.49 9.53 5.31
CA VAL A 153 14.53 10.18 3.98
C VAL A 153 13.94 11.58 4.05
N GLY A 154 12.86 11.78 4.82
CA GLY A 154 12.22 13.09 4.99
C GLY A 154 13.15 14.15 5.56
N ARG A 155 14.12 13.78 6.40
CA ARG A 155 15.15 14.73 6.91
C ARG A 155 16.18 15.13 5.85
N MET A 156 16.31 14.35 4.79
CA MET A 156 17.29 14.55 3.72
C MET A 156 16.65 15.01 2.42
N ALA A 157 15.31 15.11 2.37
CA ALA A 157 14.53 15.38 1.16
C ALA A 157 14.55 16.87 0.80
N ASP A 158 15.72 17.40 0.49
CA ASP A 158 15.97 18.81 0.15
C ASP A 158 16.11 19.08 -1.35
N SER A 159 16.37 18.02 -2.13
CA SER A 159 16.68 18.16 -3.57
C SER A 159 16.26 16.92 -4.38
N TYR A 160 16.10 17.15 -5.70
CA TYR A 160 15.85 16.06 -6.65
C TYR A 160 17.03 15.08 -6.74
N GLY A 161 18.25 15.53 -6.41
CA GLY A 161 19.44 14.68 -6.30
C GLY A 161 19.29 13.62 -5.20
N VAL A 162 18.75 13.99 -4.05
CA VAL A 162 18.44 13.04 -2.96
C VAL A 162 17.36 12.05 -3.38
N PHE A 163 16.31 12.49 -4.09
CA PHE A 163 15.30 11.58 -4.66
C PHE A 163 15.94 10.52 -5.57
N ARG A 164 16.87 10.92 -6.45
CA ARG A 164 17.64 9.99 -7.29
C ARG A 164 18.47 9.01 -6.46
N GLY A 165 19.16 9.50 -5.44
CA GLY A 165 20.00 8.68 -4.56
C GLY A 165 19.18 7.61 -3.84
N VAL A 166 17.99 7.96 -3.33
CA VAL A 166 17.07 7.01 -2.68
C VAL A 166 16.58 5.96 -3.69
N ASN A 167 16.24 6.35 -4.91
CA ASN A 167 15.80 5.39 -5.93
C ASN A 167 16.95 4.47 -6.40
N LEU A 168 18.19 4.94 -6.42
CA LEU A 168 19.38 4.09 -6.63
C LEU A 168 19.54 3.05 -5.51
N PHE A 169 19.36 3.45 -4.26
CA PHE A 169 19.35 2.53 -3.12
C PHE A 169 18.24 1.48 -3.24
N LEU A 170 17.01 1.91 -3.60
CA LEU A 170 15.89 1.01 -3.84
C LEU A 170 16.14 0.03 -4.99
N LEU A 171 16.80 0.48 -6.05
CA LEU A 171 17.25 -0.38 -7.15
C LEU A 171 18.19 -1.47 -6.65
N GLY A 172 19.14 -1.13 -5.77
CA GLY A 172 20.01 -2.10 -5.10
C GLY A 172 19.24 -3.13 -4.27
N LEU A 173 18.22 -2.71 -3.51
CA LEU A 173 17.34 -3.62 -2.78
C LEU A 173 16.53 -4.50 -3.74
N GLY A 174 16.04 -3.95 -4.85
CA GLY A 174 15.33 -4.70 -5.89
C GLY A 174 16.19 -5.80 -6.52
N ILE A 175 17.44 -5.48 -6.85
CA ILE A 175 18.41 -6.46 -7.36
C ILE A 175 18.67 -7.55 -6.32
N LEU A 176 18.88 -7.17 -5.07
CA LEU A 176 19.10 -8.14 -3.98
C LEU A 176 17.89 -9.05 -3.79
N ALA A 177 16.67 -8.50 -3.76
CA ALA A 177 15.44 -9.28 -3.70
C ALA A 177 15.32 -10.24 -4.90
N ALA A 178 15.62 -9.76 -6.12
CA ALA A 178 15.61 -10.58 -7.32
C ALA A 178 16.58 -11.77 -7.24
N LEU A 179 17.80 -11.56 -6.72
CA LEU A 179 18.79 -12.62 -6.53
C LEU A 179 18.31 -13.69 -5.54
N PHE A 180 17.71 -13.28 -4.43
CA PHE A 180 17.13 -14.22 -3.47
C PHE A 180 15.98 -15.02 -4.10
N LEU A 181 15.03 -14.34 -4.78
CA LEU A 181 13.84 -14.96 -5.36
C LEU A 181 14.15 -15.81 -6.59
N ALA A 182 15.20 -15.49 -7.35
CA ALA A 182 15.61 -16.29 -8.51
C ALA A 182 15.94 -17.74 -8.14
N GLY A 183 16.52 -17.98 -6.96
CA GLY A 183 16.84 -19.30 -6.43
C GLY A 183 15.66 -20.05 -5.82
N VAL A 184 14.48 -19.42 -5.66
CA VAL A 184 13.31 -20.04 -5.03
C VAL A 184 12.51 -20.84 -6.06
N LYS A 185 12.12 -22.05 -5.69
CA LYS A 185 11.14 -22.84 -6.45
C LYS A 185 9.73 -22.40 -6.05
N ILE A 186 9.02 -21.77 -6.97
CA ILE A 186 7.63 -21.38 -6.79
C ILE A 186 6.76 -22.40 -7.54
N PRO A 187 5.77 -23.03 -6.89
CA PRO A 187 4.87 -23.97 -7.55
C PRO A 187 4.18 -23.36 -8.76
N GLY A 188 4.14 -24.09 -9.87
CA GLY A 188 3.52 -23.65 -11.12
C GLY A 188 2.01 -23.39 -10.97
N SER A 189 1.41 -22.70 -11.95
CA SER A 189 -0.02 -22.38 -11.95
C SER A 189 -0.93 -23.62 -12.00
N GLY A 190 -0.40 -24.80 -12.37
CA GLY A 190 -1.11 -26.08 -12.39
C GLY A 190 -1.03 -26.88 -11.08
N GLU A 191 -0.07 -26.57 -10.20
CA GLU A 191 0.12 -27.27 -8.93
C GLU A 191 -0.55 -26.50 -7.79
N ARG A 192 -1.84 -26.72 -7.57
CA ARG A 192 -2.54 -26.23 -6.36
C ARG A 192 -2.33 -27.25 -5.24
N PRO A 193 -1.82 -26.84 -4.06
CA PRO A 193 -1.89 -27.68 -2.86
C PRO A 193 -3.37 -27.97 -2.53
N GLU A 194 -3.71 -29.21 -2.25
CA GLU A 194 -5.08 -29.63 -1.91
C GLU A 194 -5.71 -28.84 -0.75
N ALA A 195 -4.90 -28.29 0.15
CA ALA A 195 -5.35 -27.45 1.25
C ALA A 195 -5.92 -26.07 0.82
N ALA A 196 -5.62 -25.58 -0.40
CA ALA A 196 -6.20 -24.38 -0.97
C ALA A 196 -7.45 -24.67 -1.85
N SER A 197 -7.76 -25.93 -2.06
CA SER A 197 -8.84 -26.41 -2.92
C SER A 197 -10.24 -26.23 -2.33
N SER A 198 -10.37 -25.93 -1.05
CA SER A 198 -11.68 -25.71 -0.41
C SER A 198 -12.32 -24.36 -0.74
N ALA A 199 -11.66 -23.48 -1.48
CA ALA A 199 -12.15 -22.11 -1.68
C ALA A 199 -12.58 -21.75 -3.10
N GLN A 200 -12.26 -22.50 -4.16
CA GLN A 200 -12.73 -22.11 -5.50
C GLN A 200 -12.84 -23.27 -6.49
N SER A 201 -14.02 -23.91 -6.56
CA SER A 201 -14.54 -24.45 -7.82
C SER A 201 -14.57 -23.32 -8.88
N PRO A 202 -14.53 -23.59 -10.20
CA PRO A 202 -14.72 -22.57 -11.23
C PRO A 202 -16.12 -21.99 -11.08
N LYS A 203 -16.25 -20.96 -10.24
CA LYS A 203 -17.51 -20.30 -10.00
C LYS A 203 -17.81 -19.47 -11.25
N LYS A 204 -19.03 -19.63 -11.82
CA LYS A 204 -19.61 -18.69 -12.78
C LYS A 204 -19.26 -17.28 -12.31
N ALA A 205 -18.65 -16.49 -13.19
CA ALA A 205 -18.28 -15.13 -12.88
C ALA A 205 -19.52 -14.41 -12.32
N VAL A 206 -19.43 -13.99 -11.06
CA VAL A 206 -20.51 -13.25 -10.42
C VAL A 206 -20.61 -11.92 -11.12
N SER A 207 -21.80 -11.57 -11.60
CA SER A 207 -22.04 -10.28 -12.26
C SER A 207 -21.79 -9.15 -11.27
N PHE A 208 -21.05 -8.13 -11.69
CA PHE A 208 -20.87 -6.88 -10.93
C PHE A 208 -22.22 -6.30 -10.48
N ALA A 209 -23.24 -6.33 -11.37
CA ALA A 209 -24.59 -5.88 -11.05
C ALA A 209 -25.25 -6.68 -9.90
N ALA A 210 -24.92 -7.95 -9.72
CA ALA A 210 -25.45 -8.73 -8.61
C ALA A 210 -24.83 -8.31 -7.27
N VAL A 211 -23.57 -7.90 -7.28
CA VAL A 211 -22.85 -7.40 -6.09
C VAL A 211 -23.36 -6.01 -5.69
N THR A 212 -23.51 -5.10 -6.64
CA THR A 212 -23.97 -3.71 -6.39
C THR A 212 -25.39 -3.61 -5.88
N ARG A 213 -26.23 -4.65 -6.12
CA ARG A 213 -27.60 -4.75 -5.60
C ARG A 213 -27.69 -5.26 -4.17
N GLN A 214 -26.59 -5.77 -3.60
CA GLN A 214 -26.62 -6.28 -2.22
C GLN A 214 -26.76 -5.13 -1.21
N PRO A 215 -27.59 -5.32 -0.18
CA PRO A 215 -27.69 -4.37 0.93
C PRO A 215 -26.30 -4.16 1.53
N GLY A 216 -25.94 -2.93 1.82
CA GLY A 216 -24.66 -2.59 2.42
C GLY A 216 -23.49 -2.39 1.44
N PHE A 217 -23.62 -2.75 0.15
CA PHE A 217 -22.55 -2.53 -0.83
C PHE A 217 -22.13 -1.05 -0.89
N TRP A 218 -23.07 -0.16 -1.16
CA TRP A 218 -22.80 1.27 -1.27
C TRP A 218 -22.36 1.90 0.04
N LEU A 219 -22.89 1.41 1.17
CA LEU A 219 -22.43 1.84 2.48
C LEU A 219 -20.93 1.53 2.68
N LEU A 220 -20.52 0.31 2.35
CA LEU A 220 -19.09 -0.06 2.42
C LEU A 220 -18.25 0.78 1.45
N VAL A 221 -18.69 1.00 0.21
CA VAL A 221 -17.99 1.87 -0.76
C VAL A 221 -17.78 3.26 -0.19
N VAL A 222 -18.80 3.86 0.41
CA VAL A 222 -18.73 5.20 1.02
C VAL A 222 -17.75 5.21 2.20
N ILE A 223 -17.85 4.22 3.09
CA ILE A 223 -16.95 4.12 4.26
C ILE A 223 -15.49 3.94 3.83
N PHE A 224 -15.23 3.03 2.86
CA PHE A 224 -13.88 2.84 2.30
C PHE A 224 -13.38 4.11 1.61
N GLY A 225 -14.24 4.80 0.84
CA GLY A 225 -13.90 6.04 0.17
C GLY A 225 -13.45 7.12 1.15
N PHE A 226 -14.23 7.38 2.20
CA PHE A 226 -13.86 8.35 3.23
C PHE A 226 -12.59 7.94 3.98
N TYR A 227 -12.43 6.66 4.28
CA TYR A 227 -11.21 6.17 4.91
C TYR A 227 -9.97 6.40 4.03
N PHE A 228 -10.03 6.06 2.74
CA PHE A 228 -8.93 6.26 1.82
C PHE A 228 -8.60 7.74 1.62
N VAL A 229 -9.61 8.59 1.48
CA VAL A 229 -9.42 10.05 1.40
C VAL A 229 -8.69 10.56 2.65
N ALA A 230 -9.07 10.12 3.84
CA ALA A 230 -8.43 10.54 5.08
C ALA A 230 -6.99 10.03 5.19
N GLU A 231 -6.76 8.73 4.99
CA GLU A 231 -5.42 8.12 5.10
C GLU A 231 -4.48 8.64 4.03
N HIS A 232 -4.90 8.60 2.78
CA HIS A 232 -4.07 9.02 1.65
C HIS A 232 -3.93 10.54 1.56
N GLY A 233 -4.93 11.29 2.05
CA GLY A 233 -4.82 12.73 2.22
C GLY A 233 -3.63 13.10 3.11
N ILE A 234 -3.48 12.45 4.27
CA ILE A 234 -2.29 12.62 5.12
C ILE A 234 -1.02 12.20 4.37
N MET A 235 -1.03 11.04 3.72
CA MET A 235 0.13 10.52 3.02
C MET A 235 0.64 11.47 1.94
N ASN A 236 -0.25 12.01 1.14
CA ASN A 236 0.10 12.77 -0.06
C ASN A 236 0.33 14.26 0.23
N TRP A 237 -0.39 14.83 1.18
CA TRP A 237 -0.48 16.28 1.35
C TRP A 237 0.13 16.82 2.63
N LEU A 238 0.35 16.01 3.69
CA LEU A 238 0.81 16.50 4.99
C LEU A 238 2.15 17.23 4.89
N VAL A 239 3.10 16.71 4.13
CA VAL A 239 4.42 17.35 3.96
C VAL A 239 4.29 18.63 3.15
N ALA A 240 3.54 18.64 2.05
CA ALA A 240 3.30 19.82 1.24
C ALA A 240 2.53 20.91 2.03
N TYR A 241 1.52 20.52 2.81
CA TYR A 241 0.78 21.41 3.71
C TYR A 241 1.70 21.99 4.79
N GLY A 242 2.50 21.15 5.44
CA GLY A 242 3.42 21.59 6.49
C GLY A 242 4.45 22.60 5.99
N THR A 243 5.01 22.37 4.82
CA THR A 243 6.01 23.27 4.22
C THR A 243 5.38 24.51 3.60
N GLY A 244 4.30 24.35 2.82
CA GLY A 244 3.70 25.44 2.04
C GLY A 244 2.80 26.36 2.87
N ALA A 245 1.93 25.79 3.74
CA ALA A 245 0.95 26.58 4.50
C ALA A 245 1.42 26.93 5.92
N LEU A 246 2.22 26.06 6.56
CA LEU A 246 2.66 26.25 7.94
C LEU A 246 4.11 26.74 8.05
N GLY A 247 4.86 26.82 6.95
CA GLY A 247 6.25 27.26 6.94
C GLY A 247 7.21 26.35 7.71
N LEU A 248 6.86 25.06 7.87
CA LEU A 248 7.71 24.09 8.56
C LEU A 248 8.84 23.61 7.63
N GLU A 249 9.96 23.23 8.23
CA GLU A 249 10.96 22.45 7.50
C GLU A 249 10.38 21.12 7.04
N ALA A 250 10.74 20.66 5.84
CA ALA A 250 10.27 19.39 5.27
C ALA A 250 10.56 18.19 6.21
N SER A 251 11.70 18.22 6.89
CA SER A 251 12.09 17.22 7.90
C SER A 251 11.10 17.13 9.06
N ARG A 252 10.62 18.27 9.55
CA ARG A 252 9.61 18.33 10.62
C ARG A 252 8.24 17.84 10.14
N ALA A 253 7.81 18.26 8.96
CA ALA A 253 6.56 17.79 8.38
C ALA A 253 6.58 16.26 8.14
N ALA A 254 7.70 15.74 7.62
CA ALA A 254 7.90 14.30 7.42
C ALA A 254 7.94 13.50 8.75
N LEU A 255 8.40 14.12 9.85
CA LEU A 255 8.36 13.50 11.18
C LEU A 255 6.91 13.25 11.64
N TYR A 256 5.99 14.19 11.43
CA TYR A 256 4.57 14.00 11.75
C TYR A 256 3.94 12.91 10.88
N LEU A 257 4.29 12.85 9.60
CA LEU A 257 3.86 11.78 8.69
C LEU A 257 4.40 10.41 9.15
N SER A 258 5.67 10.34 9.55
CA SER A 258 6.27 9.14 10.14
C SER A 258 5.55 8.71 11.41
N GLY A 259 5.16 9.66 12.27
CA GLY A 259 4.37 9.41 13.47
C GLY A 259 3.02 8.78 13.16
N PHE A 260 2.33 9.27 12.13
CA PHE A 260 1.05 8.72 11.67
C PHE A 260 1.19 7.25 11.24
N TYR A 261 2.11 6.95 10.31
CA TYR A 261 2.31 5.59 9.80
C TYR A 261 2.99 4.66 10.81
N GLY A 262 3.88 5.19 11.66
CA GLY A 262 4.44 4.46 12.79
C GLY A 262 3.35 4.05 13.78
N GLY A 263 2.44 4.98 14.10
CA GLY A 263 1.25 4.73 14.88
C GLY A 263 0.37 3.65 14.26
N MET A 264 0.11 3.74 12.95
CA MET A 264 -0.65 2.70 12.23
C MET A 264 0.02 1.32 12.32
N THR A 265 1.32 1.25 12.19
CA THR A 265 2.07 0.00 12.26
C THR A 265 1.99 -0.62 13.67
N VAL A 266 2.24 0.18 14.70
CA VAL A 266 2.16 -0.26 16.10
C VAL A 266 0.73 -0.59 16.50
N GLY A 267 -0.24 0.24 16.11
CA GLY A 267 -1.64 0.07 16.48
C GLY A 267 -2.25 -1.24 15.94
N ARG A 268 -1.82 -1.69 14.75
CA ARG A 268 -2.23 -3.00 14.23
C ARG A 268 -1.82 -4.16 15.14
N LEU A 269 -0.66 -4.09 15.76
CA LEU A 269 -0.21 -5.10 16.72
C LEU A 269 -0.93 -4.97 18.06
N VAL A 270 -1.02 -3.74 18.59
CA VAL A 270 -1.56 -3.47 19.94
C VAL A 270 -3.07 -3.69 20.01
N PHE A 271 -3.83 -3.26 18.99
CA PHE A 271 -5.29 -3.33 19.01
C PHE A 271 -5.88 -4.59 18.37
N SER A 272 -5.09 -5.40 17.68
CA SER A 272 -5.57 -6.64 17.06
C SER A 272 -6.26 -7.60 18.05
N PRO A 273 -5.75 -7.84 19.28
CA PRO A 273 -6.45 -8.65 20.28
C PRO A 273 -7.79 -8.04 20.72
N ALA A 274 -7.85 -6.72 20.83
CA ALA A 274 -9.08 -6.01 21.20
C ALA A 274 -10.16 -6.15 20.12
N VAL A 275 -9.79 -6.15 18.83
CA VAL A 275 -10.74 -6.42 17.73
C VAL A 275 -11.35 -7.80 17.85
N SER A 276 -10.55 -8.81 18.18
CA SER A 276 -11.03 -10.18 18.38
C SER A 276 -12.00 -10.29 19.57
N ALA A 277 -11.76 -9.54 20.64
CA ALA A 277 -12.58 -9.57 21.86
C ALA A 277 -13.89 -8.76 21.72
N LEU A 278 -13.83 -7.57 21.11
CA LEU A 278 -14.96 -6.65 21.01
C LEU A 278 -15.84 -6.90 19.77
N GLY A 279 -15.27 -7.52 18.75
CA GLY A 279 -15.87 -7.71 17.43
C GLY A 279 -15.67 -6.49 16.52
N ALA A 280 -15.85 -6.72 15.22
CA ALA A 280 -15.49 -5.76 14.16
C ALA A 280 -16.20 -4.40 14.30
N VAL A 281 -17.53 -4.41 14.44
CA VAL A 281 -18.33 -3.16 14.48
C VAL A 281 -17.95 -2.29 15.67
N LYS A 282 -17.90 -2.88 16.87
CA LYS A 282 -17.55 -2.12 18.09
C LYS A 282 -16.13 -1.58 18.04
N SER A 283 -15.22 -2.33 17.44
CA SER A 283 -13.82 -1.91 17.29
C SER A 283 -13.69 -0.73 16.30
N ILE A 284 -14.37 -0.77 15.15
CA ILE A 284 -14.39 0.34 14.20
C ILE A 284 -15.03 1.59 14.84
N CYS A 285 -16.19 1.44 15.50
CA CYS A 285 -16.86 2.57 16.14
C CYS A 285 -16.03 3.17 17.28
N GLY A 286 -15.40 2.33 18.13
CA GLY A 286 -14.60 2.78 19.27
C GLY A 286 -13.26 3.38 18.82
N PHE A 287 -12.37 2.56 18.28
CA PHE A 287 -11.04 3.01 17.89
C PHE A 287 -11.08 3.94 16.69
N GLY A 288 -11.87 3.62 15.65
CA GLY A 288 -12.05 4.47 14.49
C GLY A 288 -12.67 5.82 14.85
N GLY A 289 -13.65 5.83 15.80
CA GLY A 289 -14.24 7.05 16.32
C GLY A 289 -13.21 7.95 17.04
N ILE A 290 -12.39 7.37 17.93
CA ILE A 290 -11.28 8.12 18.58
C ILE A 290 -10.32 8.65 17.52
N GLY A 291 -9.91 7.80 16.56
CA GLY A 291 -9.03 8.20 15.48
C GLY A 291 -9.61 9.34 14.65
N ALA A 292 -10.89 9.29 14.32
CA ALA A 292 -11.58 10.35 13.56
C ALA A 292 -11.64 11.68 14.33
N VAL A 293 -11.93 11.64 15.64
CA VAL A 293 -11.92 12.85 16.49
C VAL A 293 -10.53 13.48 16.53
N LEU A 294 -9.49 12.67 16.75
CA LEU A 294 -8.10 13.15 16.77
C LEU A 294 -7.70 13.73 15.41
N PHE A 295 -8.11 13.10 14.31
CA PHE A 295 -7.86 13.55 12.94
C PHE A 295 -8.52 14.91 12.68
N ILE A 296 -9.80 15.05 12.99
CA ILE A 296 -10.55 16.30 12.82
C ILE A 296 -9.96 17.41 13.66
N LEU A 297 -9.72 17.17 14.96
CA LEU A 297 -9.10 18.16 15.84
C LEU A 297 -7.72 18.56 15.36
N GLY A 298 -6.91 17.57 14.93
CA GLY A 298 -5.58 17.84 14.38
C GLY A 298 -5.62 18.71 13.13
N SER A 299 -6.58 18.48 12.25
CA SER A 299 -6.78 19.28 11.03
C SER A 299 -7.25 20.71 11.35
N VAL A 300 -8.20 20.86 12.27
CA VAL A 300 -8.77 22.18 12.64
C VAL A 300 -7.75 23.05 13.39
N LEU A 301 -6.92 22.46 14.25
CA LEU A 301 -5.91 23.19 15.03
C LEU A 301 -4.66 23.55 14.22
N GLY A 302 -4.56 23.12 12.97
CA GLY A 302 -3.45 23.45 12.07
C GLY A 302 -2.09 23.03 12.64
N GLY A 303 -1.12 23.93 12.67
CA GLY A 303 0.26 23.62 13.10
C GLY A 303 0.36 23.06 14.52
N SER A 304 -0.47 23.53 15.47
CA SER A 304 -0.50 23.03 16.84
C SER A 304 -1.18 21.66 16.96
N GLY A 305 -1.96 21.26 15.96
CA GLY A 305 -2.68 19.98 15.90
C GLY A 305 -1.95 18.84 15.22
N LEU A 306 -0.79 19.05 14.60
CA LEU A 306 -0.08 18.03 13.82
C LEU A 306 0.24 16.76 14.61
N TRP A 307 0.51 16.88 15.91
CA TRP A 307 0.73 15.73 16.78
C TRP A 307 -0.54 14.90 16.99
N LEU A 308 -1.73 15.53 16.97
CA LEU A 308 -3.02 14.81 17.01
C LEU A 308 -3.25 14.04 15.71
N LEU A 309 -2.91 14.65 14.56
CA LEU A 309 -2.92 13.94 13.28
C LEU A 309 -2.00 12.73 13.31
N SER A 310 -0.78 12.87 13.83
CA SER A 310 0.14 11.73 13.99
C SER A 310 -0.44 10.64 14.91
N LEU A 311 -1.00 11.04 16.04
CA LEU A 311 -1.59 10.10 17.01
C LEU A 311 -2.84 9.40 16.45
N SER A 312 -3.60 10.05 15.57
CA SER A 312 -4.79 9.46 14.96
C SER A 312 -4.47 8.17 14.20
N GLY A 313 -3.28 8.08 13.59
CA GLY A 313 -2.82 6.89 12.89
C GLY A 313 -2.82 5.64 13.76
N LEU A 314 -2.46 5.76 15.05
CA LEU A 314 -2.49 4.65 15.99
C LEU A 314 -3.90 4.03 16.08
N PHE A 315 -4.93 4.87 16.22
CA PHE A 315 -6.32 4.42 16.38
C PHE A 315 -6.97 4.03 15.06
N LEU A 316 -6.61 4.68 13.95
CA LEU A 316 -7.10 4.34 12.62
C LEU A 316 -6.48 3.05 12.06
N SER A 317 -5.43 2.53 12.67
CA SER A 317 -4.64 1.38 12.23
C SER A 317 -5.44 0.12 11.93
N ILE A 318 -6.47 -0.16 12.74
CA ILE A 318 -7.30 -1.36 12.63
C ILE A 318 -8.51 -1.16 11.72
N VAL A 319 -8.81 0.07 11.29
CA VAL A 319 -10.05 0.37 10.55
C VAL A 319 -10.06 -0.38 9.22
N TYR A 320 -9.02 -0.22 8.40
CA TYR A 320 -8.93 -0.87 7.09
C TYR A 320 -9.03 -2.40 7.15
N PRO A 321 -8.15 -3.11 7.91
CA PRO A 321 -8.22 -4.57 7.95
C PRO A 321 -9.54 -5.10 8.53
N THR A 322 -10.13 -4.37 9.47
CA THR A 322 -11.42 -4.76 10.06
C THR A 322 -12.57 -4.52 9.07
N MET A 323 -12.54 -3.44 8.27
CA MET A 323 -13.50 -3.21 7.19
C MET A 323 -13.41 -4.30 6.12
N VAL A 324 -12.19 -4.69 5.72
CA VAL A 324 -11.99 -5.79 4.76
C VAL A 324 -12.58 -7.09 5.32
N PHE A 325 -12.36 -7.38 6.60
CA PHE A 325 -12.98 -8.53 7.28
C PHE A 325 -14.52 -8.45 7.26
N MET A 326 -15.09 -7.25 7.47
CA MET A 326 -16.54 -7.05 7.44
C MET A 326 -17.17 -7.32 6.06
N ILE A 327 -16.44 -7.17 4.96
CA ILE A 327 -16.95 -7.56 3.63
C ILE A 327 -17.38 -9.03 3.66
N GLY A 328 -16.61 -9.90 4.34
CA GLY A 328 -16.94 -11.31 4.51
C GLY A 328 -18.21 -11.60 5.31
N SER A 329 -18.64 -10.67 6.16
CA SER A 329 -19.88 -10.79 6.92
C SER A 329 -21.12 -10.22 6.19
N VAL A 330 -20.92 -9.32 5.23
CA VAL A 330 -21.99 -8.67 4.45
C VAL A 330 -22.32 -9.45 3.19
N PHE A 331 -21.33 -10.08 2.56
CA PHE A 331 -21.53 -10.78 1.29
C PHE A 331 -21.41 -12.30 1.41
N PRO A 332 -22.25 -13.06 0.66
CA PRO A 332 -22.12 -14.51 0.56
C PRO A 332 -20.73 -14.92 0.04
N GLN A 333 -20.20 -16.05 0.51
CA GLN A 333 -18.84 -16.50 0.16
C GLN A 333 -18.58 -16.59 -1.35
N HIS A 334 -19.61 -16.95 -2.15
CA HIS A 334 -19.46 -17.06 -3.61
C HIS A 334 -19.30 -15.71 -4.31
N MET A 335 -19.62 -14.57 -3.65
CA MET A 335 -19.48 -13.19 -4.15
C MET A 335 -18.29 -12.46 -3.53
N LEU A 336 -17.66 -13.02 -2.50
CA LEU A 336 -16.73 -12.31 -1.63
C LEU A 336 -15.57 -11.64 -2.37
N SER A 337 -14.91 -12.37 -3.28
CA SER A 337 -13.77 -11.82 -4.03
C SER A 337 -14.17 -10.67 -4.96
N THR A 338 -15.32 -10.83 -5.66
CA THR A 338 -15.87 -9.78 -6.55
C THR A 338 -16.32 -8.58 -5.73
N ALA A 339 -16.97 -8.80 -4.58
CA ALA A 339 -17.44 -7.75 -3.69
C ALA A 339 -16.26 -6.96 -3.09
N ALA A 340 -15.24 -7.64 -2.58
CA ALA A 340 -14.05 -7.00 -2.02
C ALA A 340 -13.33 -6.15 -3.10
N GLY A 341 -13.09 -6.72 -4.26
CA GLY A 341 -12.49 -5.99 -5.38
C GLY A 341 -13.31 -4.76 -5.79
N ALA A 342 -14.63 -4.91 -5.92
CA ALA A 342 -15.52 -3.81 -6.32
C ALA A 342 -15.56 -2.69 -5.27
N VAL A 343 -15.74 -3.03 -3.99
CA VAL A 343 -15.80 -2.06 -2.88
C VAL A 343 -14.48 -1.28 -2.78
N ILE A 344 -13.36 -1.98 -2.77
CA ILE A 344 -12.03 -1.35 -2.65
C ILE A 344 -11.75 -0.48 -3.88
N SER A 345 -12.02 -0.97 -5.10
CA SER A 345 -11.80 -0.21 -6.32
C SER A 345 -12.64 1.07 -6.38
N LEU A 346 -13.94 1.00 -6.02
CA LEU A 346 -14.79 2.19 -5.99
C LEU A 346 -14.38 3.16 -4.88
N GLY A 347 -13.96 2.66 -3.71
CA GLY A 347 -13.37 3.48 -2.66
C GLY A 347 -12.10 4.20 -3.13
N THR A 348 -11.24 3.51 -3.89
CA THR A 348 -10.05 4.12 -4.51
C THR A 348 -10.41 5.18 -5.55
N LEU A 349 -11.49 4.99 -6.32
CA LEU A 349 -11.95 6.03 -7.26
C LEU A 349 -12.42 7.30 -6.53
N ALA A 350 -13.06 7.17 -5.37
CA ALA A 350 -13.43 8.33 -4.54
C ALA A 350 -12.18 9.08 -4.07
N ASP A 351 -11.14 8.37 -3.67
CA ASP A 351 -9.84 8.93 -3.28
C ASP A 351 -9.14 9.64 -4.46
N ILE A 352 -9.14 9.03 -5.65
CA ILE A 352 -8.64 9.67 -6.88
C ILE A 352 -9.40 10.98 -7.13
N GLY A 353 -10.74 10.95 -7.06
CA GLY A 353 -11.60 12.11 -7.26
C GLY A 353 -11.29 13.23 -6.28
N PHE A 354 -11.09 12.91 -4.99
CA PHE A 354 -10.69 13.89 -3.98
C PHE A 354 -9.34 14.52 -4.31
N ASN A 355 -8.32 13.73 -4.60
CA ASN A 355 -6.97 14.24 -4.91
C ASN A 355 -6.90 15.04 -6.23
N LEU A 356 -7.90 14.96 -7.11
CA LEU A 356 -8.01 15.80 -8.30
C LEU A 356 -8.58 17.20 -8.02
N VAL A 357 -9.45 17.28 -7.01
CA VAL A 357 -10.13 18.55 -6.66
C VAL A 357 -9.35 19.34 -5.62
N PHE A 358 -8.61 18.64 -4.76
CA PHE A 358 -7.77 19.24 -3.72
C PHE A 358 -6.46 19.79 -4.29
#